data_076da4370010d69b17ee761148614ba9
#
_entry.id   076da4370010d69b17ee761148614ba9
#
_cell.length_a   1.000
_cell.length_b   1.000
_cell.length_c   1.000
_cell.angle_alpha   90.00
_cell.angle_beta   90.00
_cell.angle_gamma   90.00
#
_symmetry.space_group_name_H-M   'P 1'
#
loop_
_entity.id
_entity.type
_entity.pdbx_description
1 polymer ?
#
loop_
_entity_poly.entity_id
_entity_poly.type
_entity_poly.pdbx_seq_one_letter_code
_entity_poly.pdbx_strand_id
1 'polypeptide(L)'
;DALRRLAPEPFTIEIGALDGFTSAPYLTVHDPEARIATLRTCLQPPAHPLARDDYTPHVTTGLYDGSWPLDAVRARLAEFNPGAPLRLQISRLSLFGYAAPVIGGRLTRIADYDFTTQTLNGHETGILPFPLP
;
A
#
# COMPACT_ATOMS: atom_id res chain seq x y z
N ASP A 1 -14.07 3.41 13.66
CA ASP A 1 -14.41 2.40 14.70
C ASP A 1 -13.66 1.06 14.55
N ALA A 2 -13.44 0.53 13.33
CA ALA A 2 -12.73 -0.74 13.13
C ALA A 2 -11.30 -0.73 13.66
N LEU A 3 -10.50 0.27 13.30
CA LEU A 3 -9.11 0.41 13.77
C LEU A 3 -9.01 0.57 15.30
N ARG A 4 -9.93 1.31 15.91
CA ARG A 4 -9.98 1.44 17.37
C ARG A 4 -10.26 0.10 18.07
N ARG A 5 -11.13 -0.74 17.49
CA ARG A 5 -11.40 -2.08 18.01
C ARG A 5 -10.22 -3.04 17.81
N LEU A 6 -9.54 -2.93 16.68
CA LEU A 6 -8.36 -3.73 16.38
C LEU A 6 -7.18 -3.34 17.26
N ALA A 7 -7.07 -2.04 17.61
CA ALA A 7 -5.96 -1.46 18.38
C ALA A 7 -4.57 -1.92 17.85
N PRO A 8 -4.27 -1.70 16.56
CA PRO A 8 -3.03 -2.21 15.98
C PRO A 8 -1.80 -1.60 16.66
N GLU A 9 -0.82 -2.43 16.93
CA GLU A 9 0.48 -2.02 17.46
C GLU A 9 1.50 -1.83 16.32
N PRO A 10 2.56 -1.03 16.54
CA PRO A 10 3.67 -0.96 15.61
C PRO A 10 4.29 -2.34 15.34
N PHE A 11 4.63 -2.61 14.06
CA PHE A 11 5.21 -3.87 13.62
C PHE A 11 6.31 -3.66 12.59
N THR A 12 7.11 -4.68 12.34
CA THR A 12 8.21 -4.63 11.38
C THR A 12 7.87 -5.38 10.11
N ILE A 13 8.22 -4.78 8.97
CA ILE A 13 8.19 -5.43 7.64
C ILE A 13 9.57 -5.43 7.02
N GLU A 14 9.77 -6.28 6.03
CA GLU A 14 10.98 -6.30 5.21
C GLU A 14 10.61 -5.97 3.75
N ILE A 15 11.30 -4.98 3.19
CA ILE A 15 11.20 -4.63 1.77
C ILE A 15 12.33 -5.34 1.04
N GLY A 16 11.97 -6.15 0.07
CA GLY A 16 12.87 -7.03 -0.66
C GLY A 16 13.07 -6.63 -2.12
N ALA A 17 13.19 -7.64 -2.96
CA ALA A 17 13.51 -7.49 -4.37
C ALA A 17 12.44 -6.78 -5.18
N LEU A 18 12.85 -6.26 -6.33
CA LEU A 18 11.95 -5.72 -7.34
C LEU A 18 11.23 -6.85 -8.07
N ASP A 19 9.92 -6.70 -8.23
CA ASP A 19 9.03 -7.60 -8.97
C ASP A 19 8.03 -6.75 -9.78
N GLY A 20 7.10 -7.35 -10.52
CA GLY A 20 6.19 -6.60 -11.37
C GLY A 20 4.80 -7.19 -11.47
N PHE A 21 3.81 -6.32 -11.37
CA PHE A 21 2.47 -6.56 -11.88
C PHE A 21 2.41 -6.25 -13.39
N THR A 22 1.30 -6.54 -14.02
CA THR A 22 1.08 -6.23 -15.44
C THR A 22 1.21 -4.74 -15.75
N SER A 23 0.91 -3.86 -14.78
CA SER A 23 0.86 -2.41 -14.97
C SER A 23 1.97 -1.63 -14.26
N ALA A 24 2.68 -2.25 -13.30
CA ALA A 24 3.60 -1.53 -12.44
C ALA A 24 4.69 -2.41 -11.86
N PRO A 25 5.95 -1.94 -11.80
CA PRO A 25 6.99 -2.54 -10.98
C PRO A 25 6.78 -2.19 -9.51
N TYR A 26 7.14 -3.11 -8.63
CA TYR A 26 7.02 -2.93 -7.18
C TYR A 26 8.14 -3.63 -6.42
N LEU A 27 8.42 -3.16 -5.22
CA LEU A 27 9.25 -3.86 -4.26
C LEU A 27 8.38 -4.81 -3.43
N THR A 28 8.85 -6.03 -3.27
CA THR A 28 8.17 -7.04 -2.45
C THR A 28 8.17 -6.62 -0.99
N VAL A 29 7.07 -6.91 -0.29
CA VAL A 29 6.94 -6.67 1.15
C VAL A 29 6.70 -8.00 1.84
N HIS A 30 7.60 -8.36 2.73
CA HIS A 30 7.45 -9.50 3.61
C HIS A 30 6.96 -9.03 4.98
N ASP A 31 5.82 -9.56 5.39
CA ASP A 31 5.16 -9.30 6.66
C ASP A 31 5.01 -10.63 7.42
N PRO A 32 6.02 -11.01 8.23
CA PRO A 32 6.07 -12.33 8.85
C PRO A 32 4.97 -12.57 9.88
N GLU A 33 4.38 -11.51 10.41
CA GLU A 33 3.30 -11.58 11.41
C GLU A 33 1.91 -11.43 10.80
N ALA A 34 1.80 -11.30 9.47
CA ALA A 34 0.55 -11.09 8.74
C ALA A 34 -0.27 -9.86 9.24
N ARG A 35 0.40 -8.82 9.75
CA ARG A 35 -0.23 -7.61 10.28
C ARG A 35 -0.94 -6.80 9.21
N ILE A 36 -0.35 -6.72 8.00
CA ILE A 36 -0.98 -6.05 6.86
C ILE A 36 -2.26 -6.78 6.45
N ALA A 37 -2.24 -8.11 6.39
CA ALA A 37 -3.42 -8.92 6.08
C ALA A 37 -4.52 -8.72 7.13
N THR A 38 -4.17 -8.66 8.42
CA THR A 38 -5.08 -8.38 9.52
C THR A 38 -5.72 -7.00 9.40
N LEU A 39 -4.91 -5.94 9.14
CA LEU A 39 -5.39 -4.59 8.90
C LEU A 39 -6.35 -4.54 7.71
N ARG A 40 -5.98 -5.18 6.60
CA ARG A 40 -6.81 -5.25 5.41
C ARG A 40 -8.17 -5.89 5.70
N THR A 41 -8.20 -7.05 6.34
CA THR A 41 -9.43 -7.76 6.71
C THR A 41 -10.32 -6.90 7.63
N CYS A 42 -9.71 -6.21 8.59
CA CYS A 42 -10.42 -5.31 9.50
C CYS A 42 -11.09 -4.12 8.78
N LEU A 43 -10.44 -3.59 7.75
CA LEU A 43 -10.90 -2.40 7.01
C LEU A 43 -11.79 -2.74 5.82
N GLN A 44 -11.78 -3.98 5.38
CA GLN A 44 -12.56 -4.41 4.23
C GLN A 44 -14.05 -4.49 4.58
N PRO A 45 -14.93 -3.76 3.87
CA PRO A 45 -16.37 -3.90 4.07
C PRO A 45 -16.82 -5.33 3.76
N PRO A 46 -17.75 -5.89 4.53
CA PRO A 46 -18.35 -7.18 4.20
C PRO A 46 -18.92 -7.15 2.77
N ALA A 47 -18.66 -8.19 1.98
CA ALA A 47 -19.15 -8.35 0.61
C ALA A 47 -18.78 -7.23 -0.38
N HIS A 48 -17.63 -6.57 -0.22
CA HIS A 48 -17.16 -5.59 -1.20
C HIS A 48 -16.87 -6.28 -2.54
N PRO A 49 -17.43 -5.81 -3.68
CA PRO A 49 -17.29 -6.47 -4.99
C PRO A 49 -15.85 -6.50 -5.51
N LEU A 50 -14.95 -5.66 -4.98
CA LEU A 50 -13.52 -5.65 -5.27
C LEU A 50 -12.68 -6.37 -4.19
N ALA A 51 -13.32 -7.09 -3.27
CA ALA A 51 -12.60 -7.93 -2.32
C ALA A 51 -11.88 -9.04 -3.11
N ARG A 52 -10.55 -9.04 -3.03
CA ARG A 52 -9.67 -10.05 -3.63
C ARG A 52 -8.97 -10.79 -2.52
N ASP A 53 -8.95 -12.12 -2.62
CA ASP A 53 -8.23 -12.98 -1.69
C ASP A 53 -6.71 -13.01 -1.97
N ASP A 54 -6.31 -12.60 -3.19
CA ASP A 54 -4.95 -12.62 -3.71
C ASP A 54 -4.18 -11.30 -3.50
N TYR A 55 -4.38 -10.64 -2.36
CA TYR A 55 -3.66 -9.39 -2.06
C TYR A 55 -2.17 -9.63 -1.81
N THR A 56 -1.33 -8.94 -2.57
CA THR A 56 0.13 -8.93 -2.39
C THR A 56 0.56 -7.60 -1.79
N PRO A 57 1.07 -7.57 -0.55
CA PRO A 57 1.67 -6.36 0.02
C PRO A 57 2.87 -5.92 -0.83
N HIS A 58 2.92 -4.64 -1.19
CA HIS A 58 3.95 -4.13 -2.09
C HIS A 58 4.18 -2.63 -1.95
N VAL A 59 5.34 -2.18 -2.39
CA VAL A 59 5.63 -0.76 -2.59
C VAL A 59 5.77 -0.50 -4.08
N THR A 60 4.79 0.14 -4.69
CA THR A 60 4.84 0.52 -6.10
C THR A 60 5.97 1.51 -6.34
N THR A 61 6.85 1.21 -7.31
CA THR A 61 8.01 2.06 -7.64
C THR A 61 7.80 2.92 -8.88
N GLY A 62 6.72 2.68 -9.61
CA GLY A 62 6.38 3.43 -10.82
C GLY A 62 5.24 2.79 -11.60
N LEU A 63 5.02 3.26 -12.81
CA LEU A 63 4.11 2.69 -13.79
C LEU A 63 4.87 2.44 -15.06
N TYR A 64 4.50 1.40 -15.81
CA TYR A 64 5.05 1.22 -17.16
C TYR A 64 4.46 2.29 -18.08
N ASP A 65 5.30 2.85 -18.94
CA ASP A 65 4.94 3.87 -19.93
C ASP A 65 4.34 3.29 -21.22
N GLY A 66 4.20 1.96 -21.28
CA GLY A 66 3.66 1.25 -22.42
C GLY A 66 3.57 -0.26 -22.21
N SER A 67 3.26 -0.97 -23.27
CA SER A 67 3.24 -2.45 -23.28
C SER A 67 4.60 -2.98 -23.68
N TRP A 68 5.20 -3.78 -22.83
CA TRP A 68 6.52 -4.37 -23.02
C TRP A 68 6.45 -5.90 -23.02
N PRO A 69 7.29 -6.59 -23.81
CA PRO A 69 7.41 -8.04 -23.71
C PRO A 69 7.77 -8.48 -22.28
N LEU A 70 7.08 -9.50 -21.77
CA LEU A 70 7.26 -9.96 -20.39
C LEU A 70 8.71 -10.33 -20.06
N ASP A 71 9.41 -10.96 -21.01
CA ASP A 71 10.79 -11.37 -20.80
C ASP A 71 11.74 -10.17 -20.72
N ALA A 72 11.48 -9.10 -21.49
CA ALA A 72 12.24 -7.85 -21.38
C ALA A 72 12.02 -7.16 -20.02
N VAL A 73 10.78 -7.15 -19.54
CA VAL A 73 10.45 -6.62 -18.22
C VAL A 73 11.18 -7.43 -17.13
N ARG A 74 11.05 -8.76 -17.16
CA ARG A 74 11.72 -9.63 -16.18
C ARG A 74 13.23 -9.48 -16.18
N ALA A 75 13.86 -9.41 -17.36
CA ALA A 75 15.30 -9.18 -17.48
C ALA A 75 15.70 -7.84 -16.83
N ARG A 76 14.94 -6.78 -17.08
CA ARG A 76 15.21 -5.47 -16.51
C ARG A 76 15.02 -5.43 -14.99
N LEU A 77 13.98 -6.06 -14.46
CA LEU A 77 13.74 -6.15 -13.03
C LEU A 77 14.82 -6.96 -12.31
N ALA A 78 15.34 -8.02 -12.97
CA ALA A 78 16.40 -8.86 -12.42
C ALA A 78 17.77 -8.15 -12.31
N GLU A 79 17.99 -7.06 -13.06
CA GLU A 79 19.20 -6.24 -12.93
C GLU A 79 19.23 -5.44 -11.61
N PHE A 80 18.06 -5.22 -11.00
CA PHE A 80 17.95 -4.51 -9.74
C PHE A 80 18.22 -5.47 -8.57
N ASN A 81 19.32 -5.25 -7.88
CA ASN A 81 19.63 -5.97 -6.65
C ASN A 81 19.67 -4.98 -5.48
N PRO A 82 18.67 -4.97 -4.60
CA PRO A 82 18.61 -4.06 -3.45
C PRO A 82 19.65 -4.41 -2.37
N GLY A 83 20.40 -5.50 -2.50
CA GLY A 83 21.26 -6.03 -1.45
C GLY A 83 20.46 -6.71 -0.33
N ALA A 84 20.79 -6.40 0.93
CA ALA A 84 20.03 -6.92 2.06
C ALA A 84 18.62 -6.28 2.11
N PRO A 85 17.59 -7.02 2.52
CA PRO A 85 16.24 -6.46 2.70
C PRO A 85 16.25 -5.27 3.65
N LEU A 86 15.49 -4.23 3.30
CA LEU A 86 15.31 -3.07 4.15
C LEU A 86 14.24 -3.37 5.21
N ARG A 87 14.62 -3.35 6.48
CA ARG A 87 13.67 -3.48 7.60
C ARG A 87 13.08 -2.14 7.97
N LEU A 88 11.75 -2.07 8.01
CA LEU A 88 11.01 -0.86 8.36
C LEU A 88 10.04 -1.15 9.50
N GLN A 89 10.04 -0.26 10.49
CA GLN A 89 9.00 -0.26 11.51
C GLN A 89 7.80 0.55 11.02
N ILE A 90 6.65 -0.10 11.01
CA ILE A 90 5.37 0.50 10.63
C ILE A 90 4.65 0.91 11.91
N SER A 91 4.46 2.21 12.09
CA SER A 91 3.76 2.79 13.24
C SER A 91 2.51 3.57 12.84
N ARG A 92 2.13 3.54 11.57
CA ARG A 92 1.03 4.35 11.06
C ARG A 92 0.41 3.74 9.81
N LEU A 93 -0.91 3.89 9.70
CA LEU A 93 -1.68 3.66 8.48
C LEU A 93 -2.12 5.00 7.90
N SER A 94 -1.88 5.24 6.62
CA SER A 94 -2.27 6.49 5.96
C SER A 94 -3.28 6.23 4.86
N LEU A 95 -4.29 7.08 4.78
CA LEU A 95 -5.26 7.11 3.69
C LEU A 95 -4.85 8.19 2.69
N PHE A 96 -4.72 7.79 1.43
CA PHE A 96 -4.46 8.69 0.32
C PHE A 96 -5.60 8.64 -0.70
N GLY A 97 -5.85 9.79 -1.35
CA GLY A 97 -6.74 9.91 -2.49
C GLY A 97 -5.99 10.39 -3.73
N TYR A 98 -6.51 10.05 -4.90
CA TYR A 98 -6.05 10.56 -6.19
C TYR A 98 -7.21 10.74 -7.15
N ALA A 99 -7.01 11.57 -8.20
CA ALA A 99 -8.00 11.74 -9.25
C ALA A 99 -8.01 10.52 -10.17
N ALA A 100 -9.07 9.73 -10.14
CA ALA A 100 -9.19 8.47 -10.88
C ALA A 100 -8.87 8.55 -12.39
N PRO A 101 -9.17 9.64 -13.12
CA PRO A 101 -8.80 9.79 -14.52
C PRO A 101 -7.29 9.95 -14.76
N VAL A 102 -6.50 10.22 -13.72
CA VAL A 102 -5.05 10.49 -13.82
C VAL A 102 -4.29 9.48 -12.96
N ILE A 103 -4.09 8.27 -13.48
CA ILE A 103 -3.46 7.15 -12.75
C ILE A 103 -2.05 7.52 -12.25
N GLY A 104 -1.26 8.27 -13.01
CA GLY A 104 0.05 8.79 -12.61
C GLY A 104 0.00 10.10 -11.82
N GLY A 105 -1.18 10.51 -11.36
CA GLY A 105 -1.40 11.77 -10.66
C GLY A 105 -0.86 11.77 -9.23
N ARG A 106 -0.82 12.96 -8.64
CA ARG A 106 -0.37 13.16 -7.27
C ARG A 106 -1.30 12.47 -6.27
N LEU A 107 -0.74 11.73 -5.34
CA LEU A 107 -1.43 11.23 -4.15
C LEU A 107 -1.58 12.35 -3.13
N THR A 108 -2.81 12.57 -2.65
CA THR A 108 -3.12 13.52 -1.58
C THR A 108 -3.39 12.76 -0.29
N ARG A 109 -2.64 13.07 0.75
CA ARG A 109 -2.82 12.46 2.07
C ARG A 109 -4.07 13.01 2.74
N ILE A 110 -4.98 12.12 3.13
CA ILE A 110 -6.30 12.47 3.68
C ILE A 110 -6.31 12.32 5.19
N ALA A 111 -5.82 11.21 5.70
CA ALA A 111 -5.81 10.92 7.12
C ALA A 111 -4.71 9.93 7.49
N ASP A 112 -4.34 9.96 8.76
CA ASP A 112 -3.40 9.02 9.38
C ASP A 112 -3.99 8.43 10.64
N TYR A 113 -3.81 7.14 10.82
CA TYR A 113 -4.02 6.49 12.10
C TYR A 113 -2.68 6.08 12.70
N ASP A 114 -2.33 6.68 13.83
CA ASP A 114 -1.10 6.38 14.56
C ASP A 114 -1.30 5.18 15.49
N PHE A 115 -0.44 4.17 15.37
CA PHE A 115 -0.57 2.92 16.13
C PHE A 115 -0.09 3.04 17.57
N THR A 116 0.78 4.00 17.85
CA THR A 116 1.30 4.23 19.21
C THR A 116 0.28 4.98 20.07
N THR A 117 -0.29 6.04 19.53
CA THR A 117 -1.24 6.89 20.24
C THR A 117 -2.70 6.47 20.03
N GLN A 118 -2.97 5.54 19.12
CA GLN A 118 -4.32 5.08 18.75
C GLN A 118 -5.24 6.23 18.29
N THR A 119 -4.66 7.24 17.62
CA THR A 119 -5.37 8.45 17.20
C THR A 119 -5.50 8.54 15.68
N LEU A 120 -6.64 9.04 15.24
CA LEU A 120 -6.90 9.40 13.85
C LEU A 120 -6.70 10.89 13.66
N ASN A 121 -5.77 11.26 12.77
CA ASN A 121 -5.47 12.64 12.42
C ASN A 121 -5.90 12.89 10.96
N GLY A 122 -6.88 13.76 10.77
CA GLY A 122 -7.30 14.22 9.44
C GLY A 122 -6.37 15.31 8.92
N HIS A 123 -6.14 15.34 7.61
CA HIS A 123 -5.44 16.42 6.92
C HIS A 123 -6.45 17.23 6.14
N GLU A 124 -6.36 18.57 6.21
CA GLU A 124 -7.19 19.44 5.38
C GLU A 124 -6.82 19.21 3.91
N THR A 125 -7.73 18.59 3.19
CA THR A 125 -7.60 18.38 1.75
C THR A 125 -8.65 19.24 1.06
N GLY A 126 -8.24 20.32 0.41
CA GLY A 126 -9.16 21.14 -0.41
C GLY A 126 -9.74 20.41 -1.65
N ILE A 127 -9.73 19.07 -1.67
CA ILE A 127 -9.96 18.26 -2.88
C ILE A 127 -10.93 17.08 -2.66
N LEU A 128 -11.59 16.93 -1.53
CA LEU A 128 -12.58 15.86 -1.43
C LEU A 128 -13.97 16.37 -1.84
N PRO A 129 -14.51 15.93 -3.01
CA PRO A 129 -15.88 16.25 -3.41
C PRO A 129 -16.93 15.43 -2.64
N PHE A 130 -16.51 14.56 -1.70
CA PHE A 130 -17.41 13.70 -0.96
C PHE A 130 -17.24 13.90 0.55
N PRO A 131 -18.32 14.15 1.31
CA PRO A 131 -18.25 14.08 2.76
C PRO A 131 -17.87 12.65 3.16
N LEU A 132 -16.89 12.54 4.06
CA LEU A 132 -16.59 11.24 4.71
C LEU A 132 -17.82 10.83 5.55
N PRO A 133 -18.22 9.57 5.51
CA PRO A 133 -19.35 9.07 6.30
C PRO A 133 -19.09 9.14 7.81
#